data_59341352e2794444b3a132ff1102462a
#
_entry.id   59341352e2794444b3a132ff1102462a
#
_cell.length_a   1.000
_cell.length_b   1.000
_cell.length_c   1.000
_cell.angle_alpha   90.00
_cell.angle_beta   90.00
_cell.angle_gamma   90.00
#
_symmetry.space_group_name_H-M   'P 1'
#
loop_
_entity.id
_entity.type
_entity.pdbx_description
1 polymer ?
#
loop_
_entity_poly.entity_id
_entity_poly.type
_entity_poly.pdbx_seq_one_letter_code
_entity_poly.pdbx_strand_id
1 'polypeptide(L)'
;MSFLKRVWLGEYSLPFTFWVMGCLAPAPIFATKYYLSEAGVFAHENMTVFLAAQVFLWLEWSYFAFITVALWNASSNHLKRAASGGSENPIWGQLGRLLAVASGILALGSFANLSGLTALIFGEDMFIGLGAD
;
A
#
# COMPACT_ATOMS: atom_id res chain seq x y z
N MET A 1 22.48 6.76 6.66
CA MET A 1 21.23 6.74 5.84
C MET A 1 20.23 5.84 6.54
N SER A 2 18.96 6.25 6.67
CA SER A 2 17.96 5.42 7.36
C SER A 2 17.60 4.16 6.57
N PHE A 3 17.22 3.09 7.25
CA PHE A 3 16.78 1.83 6.64
C PHE A 3 15.69 2.05 5.57
N LEU A 4 14.66 2.83 5.90
CA LEU A 4 13.56 3.13 4.99
C LEU A 4 14.02 3.82 3.70
N LYS A 5 14.99 4.75 3.79
CA LYS A 5 15.55 5.41 2.61
C LYS A 5 16.29 4.42 1.71
N ARG A 6 17.03 3.48 2.27
CA ARG A 6 17.72 2.43 1.51
C ARG A 6 16.74 1.47 0.82
N VAL A 7 15.64 1.12 1.50
CA VAL A 7 14.54 0.33 0.90
C VAL A 7 13.89 1.09 -0.25
N TRP A 8 13.58 2.38 -0.04
CA TRP A 8 12.99 3.25 -1.06
C TRP A 8 13.86 3.36 -2.32
N LEU A 9 15.17 3.51 -2.15
CA LEU A 9 16.13 3.61 -3.25
C LEU A 9 16.42 2.26 -3.93
N GLY A 10 15.89 1.15 -3.42
CA GLY A 10 16.10 -0.19 -3.96
C GLY A 10 17.53 -0.70 -3.78
N GLU A 11 18.22 -0.27 -2.71
CA GLU A 11 19.59 -0.71 -2.40
C GLU A 11 19.65 -2.16 -1.89
N TYR A 12 18.53 -2.66 -1.36
CA TYR A 12 18.43 -4.06 -0.96
C TYR A 12 18.18 -4.98 -2.16
N SER A 13 18.52 -6.26 -2.00
CA SER A 13 18.27 -7.24 -3.04
C SER A 13 16.76 -7.37 -3.34
N LEU A 14 16.44 -7.66 -4.59
CA LEU A 14 15.05 -7.84 -5.01
C LEU A 14 14.30 -8.92 -4.19
N PRO A 15 14.88 -10.11 -3.90
CA PRO A 15 14.25 -11.09 -3.03
C PRO A 15 13.97 -10.57 -1.62
N PHE A 16 14.89 -9.81 -1.02
CA PHE A 16 14.66 -9.20 0.29
C PHE A 16 13.49 -8.21 0.24
N THR A 17 13.49 -7.29 -0.72
CA THR A 17 12.44 -6.29 -0.87
C THR A 17 11.08 -6.96 -1.08
N PHE A 18 11.01 -7.99 -1.92
CA PHE A 18 9.78 -8.72 -2.18
C PHE A 18 9.30 -9.51 -0.96
N TRP A 19 10.13 -10.41 -0.42
CA TRP A 19 9.70 -11.32 0.65
C TRP A 19 9.54 -10.63 1.99
N VAL A 20 10.50 -9.80 2.38
CA VAL A 20 10.46 -9.16 3.70
C VAL A 20 9.51 -7.97 3.68
N MET A 21 9.66 -7.07 2.74
CA MET A 21 8.86 -5.84 2.69
C MET A 21 7.51 -6.04 2.00
N GLY A 22 7.42 -6.89 0.99
CA GLY A 22 6.20 -7.13 0.22
C GLY A 22 5.26 -8.17 0.82
N CYS A 23 5.78 -9.15 1.56
CA CYS A 23 4.98 -10.26 2.10
C CYS A 23 4.95 -10.29 3.64
N LEU A 24 6.12 -10.31 4.31
CA LEU A 24 6.18 -10.46 5.77
C LEU A 24 5.77 -9.20 6.51
N ALA A 25 6.25 -8.03 6.11
CA ALA A 25 5.94 -6.78 6.79
C ALA A 25 4.44 -6.38 6.71
N PRO A 26 3.70 -6.60 5.61
CA PRO A 26 2.28 -6.31 5.56
C PRO A 26 1.40 -7.40 6.20
N ALA A 27 1.91 -8.58 6.51
CA ALA A 27 1.12 -9.65 7.12
C ALA A 27 0.39 -9.22 8.41
N PRO A 28 1.01 -8.49 9.36
CA PRO A 28 0.31 -7.95 10.53
C PRO A 28 -0.79 -6.96 10.15
N ILE A 29 -0.60 -6.16 9.08
CA ILE A 29 -1.60 -5.20 8.58
C ILE A 29 -2.83 -5.96 8.11
N PHE A 30 -2.66 -6.99 7.28
CA PHE A 30 -3.76 -7.82 6.79
C PHE A 30 -4.46 -8.57 7.92
N ALA A 31 -3.71 -9.14 8.87
CA ALA A 31 -4.29 -9.81 10.04
C ALA A 31 -5.13 -8.84 10.86
N THR A 32 -4.63 -7.64 11.16
CA THR A 32 -5.35 -6.61 11.89
C THR A 32 -6.61 -6.19 11.15
N LYS A 33 -6.53 -5.96 9.83
CA LYS A 33 -7.69 -5.62 9.00
C LYS A 33 -8.76 -6.70 9.04
N TYR A 34 -8.37 -7.95 8.95
CA TYR A 34 -9.29 -9.08 9.05
C TYR A 34 -10.02 -9.09 10.40
N TYR A 35 -9.30 -8.97 11.52
CA TYR A 35 -9.91 -8.94 12.85
C TYR A 35 -10.83 -7.72 13.05
N LEU A 36 -10.44 -6.54 12.57
CA LEU A 36 -11.26 -5.34 12.66
C LEU A 36 -12.54 -5.47 11.82
N SER A 37 -12.46 -6.11 10.66
CA SER A 37 -13.61 -6.38 9.81
C SER A 37 -14.58 -7.35 10.45
N GLU A 38 -14.09 -8.47 11.02
CA GLU A 38 -14.90 -9.44 11.74
C GLU A 38 -15.56 -8.83 13.00
N ALA A 39 -14.88 -7.91 13.66
CA ALA A 39 -15.42 -7.19 14.81
C ALA A 39 -16.45 -6.09 14.45
N GLY A 40 -16.73 -5.89 13.16
CA GLY A 40 -17.68 -4.88 12.70
C GLY A 40 -17.22 -3.44 12.88
N VAL A 41 -15.91 -3.21 13.09
CA VAL A 41 -15.34 -1.87 13.35
C VAL A 41 -15.60 -0.90 12.20
N PHE A 42 -15.72 -1.41 10.97
CA PHE A 42 -16.04 -0.61 9.78
C PHE A 42 -17.54 -0.34 9.59
N ALA A 43 -18.40 -0.81 10.48
CA ALA A 43 -19.87 -0.69 10.39
C ALA A 43 -20.48 0.58 11.01
N HIS A 44 -19.69 1.59 11.31
CA HIS A 44 -20.10 2.99 11.61
C HIS A 44 -20.94 3.26 12.87
N GLU A 45 -21.01 2.36 13.82
CA GLU A 45 -21.84 2.59 15.03
C GLU A 45 -21.20 3.59 16.02
N ASN A 46 -19.89 3.85 15.93
CA ASN A 46 -19.18 4.72 16.86
C ASN A 46 -18.14 5.59 16.11
N MET A 47 -18.25 6.91 16.26
CA MET A 47 -17.37 7.89 15.60
C MET A 47 -15.88 7.67 15.91
N THR A 48 -15.53 7.36 17.16
CA THR A 48 -14.14 7.14 17.57
C THR A 48 -13.55 5.90 16.87
N VAL A 49 -14.32 4.82 16.81
CA VAL A 49 -13.95 3.58 16.13
C VAL A 49 -13.80 3.82 14.63
N PHE A 50 -14.71 4.57 14.05
CA PHE A 50 -14.65 4.96 12.65
C PHE A 50 -13.40 5.76 12.30
N LEU A 51 -13.05 6.80 13.10
CA LEU A 51 -11.83 7.58 12.90
C LEU A 51 -10.57 6.74 13.03
N ALA A 52 -10.52 5.81 13.99
CA ALA A 52 -9.41 4.88 14.13
C ALA A 52 -9.26 3.97 12.90
N ALA A 53 -10.37 3.49 12.36
CA ALA A 53 -10.39 2.71 11.12
C ALA A 53 -9.88 3.52 9.92
N GLN A 54 -10.25 4.79 9.80
CA GLN A 54 -9.75 5.69 8.76
C GLN A 54 -8.23 5.87 8.86
N VAL A 55 -7.69 6.13 10.04
CA VAL A 55 -6.24 6.24 10.26
C VAL A 55 -5.54 4.96 9.82
N PHE A 56 -6.08 3.79 10.18
CA PHE A 56 -5.54 2.50 9.78
C PHE A 56 -5.50 2.32 8.25
N LEU A 57 -6.58 2.66 7.56
CA LEU A 57 -6.65 2.59 6.09
C LEU A 57 -5.65 3.54 5.41
N TRP A 58 -5.44 4.74 5.96
CA TRP A 58 -4.42 5.67 5.46
C TRP A 58 -3.00 5.14 5.65
N LEU A 59 -2.71 4.48 6.76
CA LEU A 59 -1.43 3.82 7.01
C LEU A 59 -1.22 2.64 6.04
N GLU A 60 -2.24 1.82 5.83
CA GLU A 60 -2.23 0.73 4.86
C GLU A 60 -1.92 1.24 3.45
N TRP A 61 -2.65 2.26 3.00
CA TRP A 61 -2.43 2.87 1.69
C TRP A 61 -1.01 3.43 1.54
N SER A 62 -0.54 4.18 2.53
CA SER A 62 0.80 4.76 2.52
C SER A 62 1.88 3.68 2.43
N TYR A 63 1.68 2.57 3.12
CA TYR A 63 2.59 1.42 3.04
C TYR A 63 2.61 0.80 1.65
N PHE A 64 1.46 0.56 1.02
CA PHE A 64 1.42 0.00 -0.32
C PHE A 64 1.97 0.95 -1.39
N ALA A 65 1.75 2.24 -1.26
CA ALA A 65 2.38 3.24 -2.12
C ALA A 65 3.91 3.22 -1.97
N PHE A 66 4.41 3.15 -0.74
CA PHE A 66 5.83 3.04 -0.45
C PHE A 66 6.44 1.78 -1.06
N ILE A 67 5.82 0.60 -0.84
CA ILE A 67 6.37 -0.67 -1.32
C ILE A 67 6.34 -0.78 -2.83
N THR A 68 5.36 -0.19 -3.50
CA THR A 68 5.28 -0.09 -4.97
C THR A 68 6.54 0.57 -5.53
N VAL A 69 6.92 1.72 -4.98
CA VAL A 69 8.13 2.45 -5.42
C VAL A 69 9.41 1.68 -5.05
N ALA A 70 9.47 1.10 -3.86
CA ALA A 70 10.62 0.32 -3.41
C ALA A 70 10.86 -0.92 -4.30
N LEU A 71 9.80 -1.66 -4.65
CA LEU A 71 9.88 -2.81 -5.57
C LEU A 71 10.29 -2.38 -6.98
N TRP A 72 9.75 -1.27 -7.48
CA TRP A 72 10.14 -0.74 -8.79
C TRP A 72 11.62 -0.37 -8.84
N ASN A 73 12.12 0.32 -7.81
CA ASN A 73 13.52 0.71 -7.72
C ASN A 73 14.46 -0.51 -7.56
N ALA A 74 14.11 -1.45 -6.70
CA ALA A 74 14.88 -2.69 -6.53
C ALA A 74 14.93 -3.51 -7.82
N SER A 75 13.81 -3.62 -8.53
CA SER A 75 13.72 -4.31 -9.82
C SER A 75 14.54 -3.62 -10.89
N SER A 76 14.50 -2.29 -10.94
CA SER A 76 15.27 -1.50 -11.89
C SER A 76 16.78 -1.61 -11.64
N ASN A 77 17.20 -1.60 -10.37
CA ASN A 77 18.60 -1.81 -9.99
C ASN A 77 19.07 -3.24 -10.31
N HIS A 78 18.21 -4.24 -10.11
CA HIS A 78 18.49 -5.62 -10.50
C HIS A 78 18.71 -5.75 -12.02
N LEU A 79 17.83 -5.16 -12.83
CA LEU A 79 17.96 -5.16 -14.29
C LEU A 79 19.24 -4.44 -14.76
N LYS A 80 19.62 -3.33 -14.13
CA LYS A 80 20.88 -2.63 -14.44
C LYS A 80 22.10 -3.51 -14.16
N ARG A 81 22.11 -4.23 -13.03
CA ARG A 81 23.19 -5.17 -12.71
C ARG A 81 23.24 -6.34 -13.68
N ALA A 82 22.11 -6.91 -14.06
CA ALA A 82 22.04 -7.95 -15.07
C ALA A 82 22.58 -7.48 -16.43
N ALA A 83 22.25 -6.26 -16.86
CA ALA A 83 22.70 -5.68 -18.11
C ALA A 83 24.19 -5.33 -18.12
N SER A 84 24.80 -5.05 -16.96
CA SER A 84 26.24 -4.73 -16.83
C SER A 84 27.16 -5.98 -16.78
N GLY A 85 26.64 -7.16 -17.10
CA GLY A 85 27.42 -8.40 -17.12
C GLY A 85 27.46 -9.13 -15.76
N GLY A 86 26.56 -8.78 -14.84
CA GLY A 86 26.34 -9.52 -13.61
C GLY A 86 25.72 -10.90 -13.87
N SER A 87 25.93 -11.84 -12.95
CA SER A 87 25.34 -13.20 -13.00
C SER A 87 23.83 -13.21 -12.72
N GLU A 88 23.20 -12.05 -12.59
CA GLU A 88 21.78 -11.91 -12.24
C GLU A 88 20.87 -12.19 -13.44
N ASN A 89 19.84 -12.98 -13.22
CA ASN A 89 18.86 -13.29 -14.27
C ASN A 89 17.87 -12.12 -14.44
N PRO A 90 17.77 -11.50 -15.62
CA PRO A 90 16.90 -10.35 -15.86
C PRO A 90 15.40 -10.67 -15.71
N ILE A 91 15.00 -11.95 -15.82
CA ILE A 91 13.60 -12.37 -15.66
C ILE A 91 13.05 -11.93 -14.28
N TRP A 92 13.84 -12.07 -13.22
CA TRP A 92 13.43 -11.66 -11.88
C TRP A 92 13.19 -10.15 -11.76
N GLY A 93 14.00 -9.35 -12.45
CA GLY A 93 13.76 -7.91 -12.51
C GLY A 93 12.47 -7.54 -13.24
N GLN A 94 12.13 -8.25 -14.31
CA GLN A 94 10.86 -8.04 -15.02
C GLN A 94 9.66 -8.46 -14.17
N LEU A 95 9.73 -9.62 -13.51
CA LEU A 95 8.69 -10.07 -12.57
C LEU A 95 8.51 -9.08 -11.41
N GLY A 96 9.60 -8.55 -10.86
CA GLY A 96 9.54 -7.53 -9.82
C GLY A 96 8.83 -6.25 -10.27
N ARG A 97 9.02 -5.81 -11.53
CA ARG A 97 8.27 -4.68 -12.10
C ARG A 97 6.79 -4.98 -12.26
N LEU A 98 6.43 -6.17 -12.71
CA LEU A 98 5.02 -6.59 -12.80
C LEU A 98 4.36 -6.59 -11.42
N LEU A 99 5.04 -7.07 -10.38
CA LEU A 99 4.56 -7.04 -9.01
C LEU A 99 4.44 -5.61 -8.47
N ALA A 100 5.37 -4.72 -8.81
CA ALA A 100 5.26 -3.31 -8.47
C ALA A 100 4.03 -2.65 -9.11
N VAL A 101 3.75 -2.94 -10.39
CA VAL A 101 2.53 -2.47 -11.07
C VAL A 101 1.28 -3.03 -10.40
N ALA A 102 1.24 -4.32 -10.08
CA ALA A 102 0.12 -4.94 -9.37
C ALA A 102 -0.11 -4.30 -7.99
N SER A 103 0.95 -4.06 -7.22
CA SER A 103 0.88 -3.35 -5.94
C SER A 103 0.38 -1.92 -6.10
N GLY A 104 0.78 -1.23 -7.17
CA GLY A 104 0.31 0.12 -7.51
C GLY A 104 -1.18 0.14 -7.81
N ILE A 105 -1.70 -0.85 -8.54
CA ILE A 105 -3.13 -1.00 -8.82
C ILE A 105 -3.91 -1.23 -7.52
N LEU A 106 -3.39 -2.09 -6.63
CA LEU A 106 -3.99 -2.31 -5.31
C LEU A 106 -3.99 -1.04 -4.45
N ALA A 107 -2.90 -0.27 -4.47
CA ALA A 107 -2.82 1.01 -3.77
C ALA A 107 -3.84 2.02 -4.32
N LEU A 108 -4.03 2.10 -5.64
CA LEU A 108 -5.05 2.94 -6.26
C LEU A 108 -6.47 2.49 -5.89
N GLY A 109 -6.74 1.19 -5.86
CA GLY A 109 -8.02 0.63 -5.42
C GLY A 109 -8.32 0.95 -3.96
N SER A 110 -7.33 0.82 -3.08
CA SER A 110 -7.43 1.20 -1.66
C SER A 110 -7.67 2.71 -1.49
N PHE A 111 -7.02 3.54 -2.30
CA PHE A 111 -7.25 4.98 -2.30
C PHE A 111 -8.66 5.35 -2.76
N ALA A 112 -9.19 4.68 -3.77
CA ALA A 112 -10.58 4.89 -4.24
C ALA A 112 -11.60 4.54 -3.13
N ASN A 113 -11.36 3.46 -2.38
CA ASN A 113 -12.19 3.09 -1.23
C ASN A 113 -12.10 4.14 -0.10
N LEU A 114 -10.91 4.65 0.20
CA LEU A 114 -10.70 5.73 1.16
C LEU A 114 -11.42 7.01 0.75
N SER A 115 -11.30 7.41 -0.51
CA SER A 115 -11.93 8.62 -1.03
C SER A 115 -13.46 8.49 -1.08
N GLY A 116 -13.98 7.30 -1.40
CA GLY A 116 -15.41 6.99 -1.37
C GLY A 116 -15.98 7.06 0.05
N LEU A 117 -15.29 6.52 1.03
CA LEU A 117 -15.66 6.64 2.45
C LEU A 117 -15.60 8.09 2.93
N THR A 118 -14.58 8.83 2.55
CA THR A 118 -14.45 10.26 2.89
C THR A 118 -15.57 11.08 2.25
N ALA A 119 -15.94 10.80 1.00
CA ALA A 119 -17.05 11.45 0.32
C ALA A 119 -18.41 11.13 0.94
N LEU A 120 -18.61 9.90 1.44
CA LEU A 120 -19.82 9.53 2.19
C LEU A 120 -19.95 10.32 3.49
N ILE A 121 -18.85 10.56 4.19
CA ILE A 121 -18.86 11.31 5.47
C ILE A 121 -19.12 12.79 5.28
N PHE A 122 -18.39 13.40 4.32
CA PHE A 122 -18.49 14.85 4.06
C PHE A 122 -19.57 15.19 3.03
N GLY A 123 -19.99 14.22 2.21
CA GLY A 123 -21.00 14.39 1.17
C GLY A 123 -22.44 14.36 1.69
N GLU A 124 -22.77 13.53 2.68
CA GLU A 124 -24.11 13.48 3.23
C GLU A 124 -24.47 14.77 3.98
N ASP A 125 -23.54 15.34 4.76
CA ASP A 125 -23.79 16.60 5.46
C ASP A 125 -23.92 17.80 4.49
N MET A 126 -23.24 17.76 3.34
CA MET A 126 -23.38 18.81 2.33
C MET A 126 -24.70 18.71 1.55
N PHE A 127 -25.23 17.49 1.34
CA PHE A 127 -26.52 17.30 0.68
C PHE A 127 -27.73 17.56 1.60
N ILE A 128 -27.61 17.30 2.89
CA ILE A 128 -28.66 17.61 3.89
C ILE A 128 -28.78 19.13 4.07
N GLY A 129 -27.69 19.89 3.97
CA GLY A 129 -27.69 21.35 4.06
C GLY A 129 -28.24 22.08 2.81
N LEU A 130 -28.28 21.42 1.65
CA LEU A 130 -28.73 22.02 0.38
C LEU A 130 -30.20 21.69 0.03
N GLY A 131 -30.84 20.82 0.80
CA GLY A 131 -32.25 20.38 0.57
C GLY A 131 -33.24 20.87 1.60
N ALA A 132 -32.89 21.85 2.44
CA ALA A 132 -33.72 22.37 3.54
C ALA A 132 -34.27 23.78 3.32
N ASP A 133 -34.50 24.20 2.05
CA ASP A 133 -35.24 25.43 1.69
C ASP A 133 -36.55 25.09 0.97
#